data_c971f4d688cb925e92530ac45632f94e
#
_entry.id   c971f4d688cb925e92530ac45632f94e
#
_cell.length_a   1.000
_cell.length_b   1.000
_cell.length_c   1.000
_cell.angle_alpha   90.00
_cell.angle_beta   90.00
_cell.angle_gamma   90.00
#
_symmetry.space_group_name_H-M   'P 1'
#
loop_
_entity.id
_entity.type
_entity.pdbx_description
1 polymer ?
#
loop_
_entity_poly.entity_id
_entity_poly.type
_entity_poly.pdbx_seq_one_letter_code
_entity_poly.pdbx_strand_id
1 'polypeptide(L)'
;MNNFFRIFSILKKFAKAKYYFLLPEKKDILIFDTNGADLIKSILPKNSYHILPTRYESLNFLFLINCLFSFRIRMRSYLQKYVDYINPKILITYIDNNPLFYELKLKHGKKFFIQNGRRTALDIFFSKNKLKKKKFYFVDYMLVHNDIIGKKYQKLIRGKSIKFGSLQSNSCKVIKSQKKYDLMYVSTFRQGYTQPDNFLFGIKYSNYIKKEIFFLKWLRDFSDKNKRHISILGSERFPTEGEKQFYKNIFGNNDWRYIERTPKRKTYKIIDQSFIILGIDSTLIYEALSRGLRVGFF
;
A
#
# COMPACT_ATOMS: atom_id res chain seq x y z
N MET A 1 1.75 -16.35 -18.48
CA MET A 1 0.28 -16.11 -18.31
C MET A 1 -0.26 -15.68 -19.67
N ASN A 2 -1.11 -16.52 -20.29
CA ASN A 2 -1.59 -16.34 -21.67
C ASN A 2 -2.30 -14.99 -21.87
N ASN A 3 -2.02 -14.32 -22.98
CA ASN A 3 -2.67 -13.05 -23.36
C ASN A 3 -4.20 -13.12 -23.32
N PHE A 4 -4.77 -14.30 -23.60
CA PHE A 4 -6.20 -14.58 -23.55
C PHE A 4 -6.80 -14.40 -22.14
N PHE A 5 -6.17 -14.95 -21.10
CA PHE A 5 -6.64 -14.76 -19.71
C PHE A 5 -6.58 -13.29 -19.26
N ARG A 6 -5.60 -12.55 -19.77
CA ARG A 6 -5.49 -11.12 -19.47
C ARG A 6 -6.61 -10.31 -20.11
N ILE A 7 -6.94 -10.59 -21.37
CA ILE A 7 -8.05 -9.93 -22.09
C ILE A 7 -9.37 -10.23 -21.40
N PHE A 8 -9.64 -11.51 -21.10
CA PHE A 8 -10.85 -11.94 -20.40
C PHE A 8 -11.00 -11.28 -19.02
N SER A 9 -9.91 -11.18 -18.26
CA SER A 9 -9.90 -10.48 -16.98
C SER A 9 -10.21 -8.99 -17.13
N ILE A 10 -9.73 -8.33 -18.18
CA ILE A 10 -10.04 -6.93 -18.47
C ILE A 10 -11.52 -6.77 -18.88
N LEU A 11 -12.05 -7.61 -19.74
CA LEU A 11 -13.46 -7.60 -20.15
C LEU A 11 -14.39 -7.79 -18.95
N LYS A 12 -14.06 -8.75 -18.05
CA LYS A 12 -14.80 -8.93 -16.80
C LYS A 12 -14.79 -7.71 -15.90
N LYS A 13 -13.69 -6.95 -15.85
CA LYS A 13 -13.61 -5.69 -15.09
C LYS A 13 -14.45 -4.60 -15.74
N PHE A 14 -14.44 -4.48 -17.06
CA PHE A 14 -15.30 -3.56 -17.79
C PHE A 14 -16.77 -3.88 -17.54
N ALA A 15 -17.18 -5.13 -17.64
CA ALA A 15 -18.57 -5.55 -17.39
C ALA A 15 -19.05 -5.26 -15.96
N LYS A 16 -18.13 -5.20 -14.98
CA LYS A 16 -18.44 -4.90 -13.57
C LYS A 16 -18.25 -3.43 -13.20
N ALA A 17 -17.72 -2.61 -14.08
CA ALA A 17 -17.47 -1.20 -13.81
C ALA A 17 -18.79 -0.43 -13.68
N LYS A 18 -18.83 0.56 -12.81
CA LYS A 18 -19.91 1.53 -12.74
C LYS A 18 -19.70 2.59 -13.83
N TYR A 19 -20.70 2.83 -14.66
CA TYR A 19 -20.61 3.81 -15.73
C TYR A 19 -21.26 5.14 -15.35
N TYR A 20 -20.56 6.24 -15.66
CA TYR A 20 -21.07 7.60 -15.54
C TYR A 20 -21.16 8.25 -16.92
N PHE A 21 -22.30 8.88 -17.20
CA PHE A 21 -22.60 9.49 -18.50
C PHE A 21 -22.43 11.02 -18.48
N LEU A 22 -22.40 11.62 -17.29
CA LEU A 22 -22.17 13.05 -17.13
C LEU A 22 -20.67 13.33 -16.98
N LEU A 23 -20.23 14.46 -17.51
CA LEU A 23 -18.87 14.93 -17.31
C LEU A 23 -18.62 15.22 -15.82
N PRO A 24 -17.47 14.87 -15.29
CA PRO A 24 -17.15 15.14 -13.90
C PRO A 24 -16.97 16.64 -13.64
N GLU A 25 -17.29 17.06 -12.42
CA GLU A 25 -17.06 18.43 -11.99
C GLU A 25 -15.56 18.74 -11.99
N LYS A 26 -15.19 19.90 -12.54
CA LYS A 26 -13.79 20.37 -12.52
C LYS A 26 -13.43 20.86 -11.14
N LYS A 27 -12.31 20.37 -10.62
CA LYS A 27 -11.76 20.75 -9.32
C LYS A 27 -10.26 21.05 -9.44
N ASP A 28 -9.76 21.93 -8.60
CA ASP A 28 -8.35 22.29 -8.57
C ASP A 28 -7.44 21.12 -8.16
N ILE A 29 -7.96 20.17 -7.39
CA ILE A 29 -7.22 19.00 -6.91
C ILE A 29 -7.83 17.74 -7.50
N LEU A 30 -6.99 16.92 -8.14
CA LEU A 30 -7.36 15.60 -8.63
C LEU A 30 -6.58 14.53 -7.85
N ILE A 31 -7.32 13.70 -7.10
CA ILE A 31 -6.75 12.55 -6.38
C ILE A 31 -6.74 11.36 -7.33
N PHE A 32 -5.55 10.88 -7.65
CA PHE A 32 -5.35 9.73 -8.50
C PHE A 32 -5.41 8.44 -7.70
N ASP A 33 -6.34 7.57 -8.03
CA ASP A 33 -6.69 6.30 -7.38
C ASP A 33 -7.62 6.47 -6.15
N THR A 34 -8.60 5.58 -6.06
CA THR A 34 -9.53 5.51 -4.93
C THR A 34 -8.88 4.98 -3.67
N ASN A 35 -7.87 4.12 -3.83
CA ASN A 35 -7.17 3.51 -2.70
C ASN A 35 -6.32 4.57 -1.96
N GLY A 36 -6.61 4.76 -0.69
CA GLY A 36 -5.97 5.77 0.15
C GLY A 36 -6.45 7.20 -0.07
N ALA A 37 -7.45 7.42 -0.95
CA ALA A 37 -8.05 8.72 -1.15
C ALA A 37 -8.59 9.32 0.15
N ASP A 38 -9.15 8.49 1.05
CA ASP A 38 -9.68 8.96 2.34
C ASP A 38 -8.62 9.61 3.23
N LEU A 39 -7.37 9.14 3.16
CA LEU A 39 -6.26 9.77 3.88
C LEU A 39 -5.92 11.15 3.30
N ILE A 40 -5.91 11.26 1.98
CA ILE A 40 -5.68 12.54 1.31
C ILE A 40 -6.84 13.51 1.59
N LYS A 41 -8.08 13.04 1.47
CA LYS A 41 -9.27 13.86 1.79
C LYS A 41 -9.24 14.43 3.21
N SER A 42 -8.68 13.69 4.17
CA SER A 42 -8.63 14.14 5.56
C SER A 42 -7.74 15.37 5.79
N ILE A 43 -6.87 15.72 4.84
CA ILE A 43 -5.97 16.87 4.91
C ILE A 43 -6.31 17.97 3.90
N LEU A 44 -7.35 17.77 3.09
CA LEU A 44 -7.78 18.72 2.07
C LEU A 44 -9.08 19.44 2.49
N PRO A 45 -9.31 20.67 2.02
CA PRO A 45 -10.59 21.33 2.19
C PRO A 45 -11.73 20.51 1.56
N LYS A 46 -12.89 20.50 2.21
CA LYS A 46 -14.09 19.84 1.65
C LYS A 46 -14.40 20.44 0.29
N ASN A 47 -14.87 19.60 -0.64
CA ASN A 47 -15.27 19.97 -1.99
C ASN A 47 -14.18 20.57 -2.91
N SER A 48 -12.91 20.61 -2.48
CA SER A 48 -11.82 21.13 -3.32
C SER A 48 -11.22 20.12 -4.29
N TYR A 49 -11.62 18.87 -4.22
CA TYR A 49 -11.02 17.75 -4.95
C TYR A 49 -12.03 16.92 -5.73
N HIS A 50 -11.52 16.25 -6.74
CA HIS A 50 -12.19 15.15 -7.43
C HIS A 50 -11.33 13.89 -7.34
N ILE A 51 -11.96 12.68 -7.33
CA ILE A 51 -11.24 11.39 -7.27
C ILE A 51 -11.32 10.73 -8.65
N LEU A 52 -10.18 10.35 -9.19
CA LEU A 52 -10.03 9.61 -10.43
C LEU A 52 -9.84 8.12 -10.14
N PRO A 53 -10.86 7.26 -10.35
CA PRO A 53 -10.72 5.81 -10.23
C PRO A 53 -9.78 5.25 -11.32
N THR A 54 -8.89 4.33 -10.95
CA THR A 54 -7.84 3.86 -11.86
C THR A 54 -7.84 2.36 -12.12
N ARG A 55 -8.74 1.62 -11.47
CA ARG A 55 -8.76 0.14 -11.49
C ARG A 55 -10.05 -0.45 -12.06
N TYR A 56 -10.75 0.32 -12.91
CA TYR A 56 -12.05 -0.05 -13.49
C TYR A 56 -13.20 -0.12 -12.49
N GLU A 57 -13.08 0.50 -11.31
CA GLU A 57 -14.19 0.59 -10.34
C GLU A 57 -15.35 1.41 -10.92
N SER A 58 -14.99 2.48 -11.59
CA SER A 58 -15.94 3.28 -12.35
C SER A 58 -15.29 3.92 -13.57
N LEU A 59 -16.08 4.12 -14.61
CA LEU A 59 -15.65 4.66 -15.89
C LEU A 59 -16.62 5.73 -16.39
N ASN A 60 -16.08 6.82 -16.90
CA ASN A 60 -16.89 7.84 -17.58
C ASN A 60 -17.03 7.45 -19.06
N PHE A 61 -18.27 7.28 -19.49
CA PHE A 61 -18.62 6.80 -20.84
C PHE A 61 -18.16 7.76 -21.94
N LEU A 62 -18.25 9.07 -21.72
CA LEU A 62 -17.84 10.07 -22.70
C LEU A 62 -16.34 10.02 -23.00
N PHE A 63 -15.51 9.81 -21.96
CA PHE A 63 -14.08 9.64 -22.18
C PHE A 63 -13.73 8.29 -22.83
N LEU A 64 -14.52 7.24 -22.58
CA LEU A 64 -14.35 5.96 -23.29
C LEU A 64 -14.64 6.11 -24.78
N ILE A 65 -15.79 6.69 -25.14
CA ILE A 65 -16.15 6.98 -26.54
C ILE A 65 -15.06 7.82 -27.21
N ASN A 66 -14.58 8.86 -26.55
CA ASN A 66 -13.51 9.69 -27.09
C ASN A 66 -12.17 8.91 -27.28
N CYS A 67 -11.91 7.90 -26.46
CA CYS A 67 -10.77 7.00 -26.67
C CYS A 67 -10.98 6.07 -27.87
N LEU A 68 -12.20 5.58 -28.08
CA LEU A 68 -12.57 4.77 -29.24
C LEU A 68 -12.38 5.55 -30.56
N PHE A 69 -12.97 6.74 -30.69
CA PHE A 69 -12.82 7.60 -31.87
C PHE A 69 -11.37 8.02 -32.14
N SER A 70 -10.53 8.08 -31.11
CA SER A 70 -9.11 8.39 -31.25
C SER A 70 -8.25 7.15 -31.54
N PHE A 71 -8.83 5.96 -31.69
CA PHE A 71 -8.11 4.65 -31.80
C PHE A 71 -7.09 4.41 -30.69
N ARG A 72 -7.30 4.98 -29.51
CA ARG A 72 -6.37 4.91 -28.36
C ARG A 72 -7.00 4.20 -27.17
N ILE A 73 -7.41 2.93 -27.35
CA ILE A 73 -8.09 2.11 -26.34
C ILE A 73 -7.10 1.58 -25.31
N ARG A 74 -6.49 2.49 -24.53
CA ARG A 74 -5.59 2.14 -23.42
C ARG A 74 -5.99 2.90 -22.17
N MET A 75 -5.90 2.27 -21.01
CA MET A 75 -6.19 2.94 -19.73
C MET A 75 -5.40 4.25 -19.56
N ARG A 76 -4.14 4.29 -19.97
CA ARG A 76 -3.36 5.53 -19.98
C ARG A 76 -4.02 6.66 -20.79
N SER A 77 -4.54 6.35 -21.97
CA SER A 77 -5.19 7.36 -22.83
C SER A 77 -6.49 7.86 -22.20
N TYR A 78 -7.26 6.96 -21.61
CA TYR A 78 -8.47 7.31 -20.86
C TYR A 78 -8.15 8.23 -19.67
N LEU A 79 -7.18 7.86 -18.84
CA LEU A 79 -6.76 8.67 -17.68
C LEU A 79 -6.19 10.02 -18.11
N GLN A 80 -5.44 10.07 -19.23
CA GLN A 80 -4.92 11.34 -19.74
C GLN A 80 -6.05 12.27 -20.20
N LYS A 81 -7.04 11.76 -20.95
CA LYS A 81 -8.20 12.57 -21.36
C LYS A 81 -8.99 13.09 -20.16
N TYR A 82 -9.12 12.27 -19.12
CA TYR A 82 -9.77 12.68 -17.88
C TYR A 82 -9.01 13.82 -17.20
N VAL A 83 -7.69 13.69 -17.09
CA VAL A 83 -6.79 14.73 -16.52
C VAL A 83 -6.84 16.01 -17.37
N ASP A 84 -6.79 15.88 -18.69
CA ASP A 84 -6.85 17.02 -19.61
C ASP A 84 -8.19 17.79 -19.49
N TYR A 85 -9.29 17.08 -19.28
CA TYR A 85 -10.60 17.69 -19.08
C TYR A 85 -10.72 18.43 -17.74
N ILE A 86 -10.32 17.78 -16.64
CA ILE A 86 -10.34 18.40 -15.30
C ILE A 86 -9.37 19.57 -15.26
N ASN A 87 -8.19 19.43 -15.88
CA ASN A 87 -7.10 20.42 -15.88
C ASN A 87 -6.73 20.89 -14.47
N PRO A 88 -6.40 19.97 -13.54
CA PRO A 88 -6.21 20.29 -12.13
C PRO A 88 -4.92 21.08 -11.89
N LYS A 89 -4.92 21.96 -10.88
CA LYS A 89 -3.70 22.62 -10.37
C LYS A 89 -2.80 21.65 -9.59
N ILE A 90 -3.41 20.64 -8.97
CA ILE A 90 -2.72 19.60 -8.20
C ILE A 90 -3.22 18.22 -8.62
N LEU A 91 -2.30 17.35 -9.04
CA LEU A 91 -2.53 15.93 -9.21
C LEU A 91 -1.78 15.17 -8.12
N ILE A 92 -2.51 14.51 -7.22
CA ILE A 92 -1.92 13.87 -6.04
C ILE A 92 -2.32 12.40 -5.93
N THR A 93 -1.41 11.54 -5.47
CA THR A 93 -1.70 10.14 -5.19
C THR A 93 -1.11 9.67 -3.86
N TYR A 94 -1.80 8.71 -3.23
CA TYR A 94 -1.25 7.90 -2.14
C TYR A 94 -0.67 6.57 -2.64
N ILE A 95 -0.79 6.28 -3.95
CA ILE A 95 -0.30 5.04 -4.58
C ILE A 95 0.98 5.34 -5.37
N ASP A 96 2.09 5.42 -4.64
CA ASP A 96 3.43 5.74 -5.16
C ASP A 96 4.03 4.68 -6.10
N ASN A 97 3.44 3.50 -6.20
CA ASN A 97 3.91 2.39 -7.03
C ASN A 97 3.08 2.14 -8.31
N ASN A 98 2.22 3.07 -8.70
CA ASN A 98 1.47 2.98 -9.96
C ASN A 98 2.17 3.74 -11.09
N PRO A 99 2.80 3.04 -12.09
CA PRO A 99 3.53 3.71 -13.17
C PRO A 99 2.66 4.67 -14.01
N LEU A 100 1.36 4.41 -14.14
CA LEU A 100 0.45 5.26 -14.91
C LEU A 100 0.40 6.69 -14.37
N PHE A 101 0.52 6.85 -13.05
CA PHE A 101 0.56 8.18 -12.43
C PHE A 101 1.71 9.05 -12.97
N TYR A 102 2.91 8.48 -13.09
CA TYR A 102 4.08 9.20 -13.55
C TYR A 102 4.05 9.52 -15.05
N GLU A 103 3.32 8.71 -15.82
CA GLU A 103 3.17 8.87 -17.27
C GLU A 103 2.15 9.94 -17.66
N LEU A 104 1.28 10.36 -16.73
CA LEU A 104 0.30 11.43 -16.97
C LEU A 104 1.01 12.79 -17.06
N LYS A 105 0.54 13.62 -17.99
CA LYS A 105 1.00 14.98 -18.20
C LYS A 105 -0.04 15.96 -17.68
N LEU A 106 0.40 17.02 -17.04
CA LEU A 106 -0.41 18.19 -16.73
C LEU A 106 -0.06 19.32 -17.72
N LYS A 107 -1.04 20.07 -18.17
CA LYS A 107 -0.82 21.31 -18.93
C LYS A 107 -0.29 22.39 -17.99
N HIS A 108 -0.90 22.51 -16.85
CA HIS A 108 -0.54 23.42 -15.77
C HIS A 108 -0.64 22.65 -14.45
N GLY A 109 0.02 23.15 -13.40
CA GLY A 109 -0.09 22.55 -12.08
C GLY A 109 1.07 21.63 -11.70
N LYS A 110 0.94 20.99 -10.55
CA LYS A 110 1.99 20.20 -9.89
C LYS A 110 1.54 18.79 -9.58
N LYS A 111 2.45 17.84 -9.71
CA LYS A 111 2.25 16.42 -9.37
C LYS A 111 2.90 16.09 -8.04
N PHE A 112 2.13 15.43 -7.18
CA PHE A 112 2.57 14.98 -5.85
C PHE A 112 2.31 13.49 -5.68
N PHE A 113 3.24 12.76 -5.12
CA PHE A 113 2.88 11.51 -4.48
C PHE A 113 3.20 11.51 -2.99
N ILE A 114 2.41 10.74 -2.23
CA ILE A 114 2.64 10.44 -0.82
C ILE A 114 3.01 8.96 -0.73
N GLN A 115 4.15 8.66 -0.13
CA GLN A 115 4.60 7.29 0.06
C GLN A 115 3.62 6.54 0.96
N ASN A 116 3.06 5.41 0.47
CA ASN A 116 2.03 4.65 1.19
C ASN A 116 2.58 3.52 2.06
N GLY A 117 3.85 3.19 1.96
CA GLY A 117 4.42 2.10 2.73
C GLY A 117 5.93 1.97 2.59
N ARG A 118 6.50 1.01 3.33
CA ARG A 118 7.93 0.69 3.23
C ARG A 118 8.32 0.33 1.79
N ARG A 119 9.48 0.79 1.37
CA ARG A 119 10.09 0.49 0.07
C ARG A 119 11.52 -0.02 0.27
N THR A 120 11.70 -1.31 0.18
CA THR A 120 13.03 -1.96 0.28
C THR A 120 13.70 -2.06 -1.08
N ALA A 121 12.95 -2.41 -2.09
CA ALA A 121 13.44 -2.60 -3.44
C ALA A 121 12.56 -1.83 -4.44
N LEU A 122 12.91 -0.58 -4.71
CA LEU A 122 12.16 0.30 -5.62
C LEU A 122 12.18 -0.19 -7.06
N ASP A 123 13.25 -0.84 -7.47
CA ASP A 123 13.45 -1.45 -8.78
C ASP A 123 12.41 -2.54 -9.12
N ILE A 124 11.81 -3.18 -8.11
CA ILE A 124 10.73 -4.16 -8.32
C ILE A 124 9.44 -3.48 -8.82
N PHE A 125 9.14 -2.26 -8.37
CA PHE A 125 7.95 -1.52 -8.83
C PHE A 125 8.09 -1.04 -10.26
N PHE A 126 9.28 -0.70 -10.64
CA PHE A 126 9.63 -0.24 -11.95
C PHE A 126 10.43 -1.36 -12.62
N SER A 127 9.76 -2.36 -13.20
CA SER A 127 10.44 -3.54 -13.76
C SER A 127 11.71 -3.15 -14.49
N LYS A 128 12.81 -3.87 -14.24
CA LYS A 128 14.14 -3.64 -14.86
C LYS A 128 14.07 -3.42 -16.39
N ASN A 129 13.10 -4.06 -17.06
CA ASN A 129 12.87 -3.90 -18.50
C ASN A 129 12.27 -2.54 -18.89
N LYS A 130 11.52 -1.87 -18.01
CA LYS A 130 11.00 -0.51 -18.26
C LYS A 130 12.05 0.56 -17.95
N LEU A 131 12.94 0.31 -16.99
CA LEU A 131 14.08 1.19 -16.68
C LEU A 131 15.14 1.18 -17.77
N LYS A 132 15.35 0.03 -18.46
CA LYS A 132 16.26 -0.06 -19.62
C LYS A 132 15.92 0.92 -20.76
N LYS A 133 14.68 1.42 -20.85
CA LYS A 133 14.24 2.39 -21.87
C LYS A 133 14.52 3.85 -21.51
N LYS A 134 15.35 4.17 -20.51
CA LYS A 134 15.80 5.55 -20.14
C LYS A 134 14.67 6.60 -19.98
N LYS A 135 13.42 6.19 -19.80
CA LYS A 135 12.33 7.11 -19.48
C LYS A 135 12.29 7.32 -17.99
N PHE A 136 12.90 8.40 -17.52
CA PHE A 136 12.72 8.81 -16.14
C PHE A 136 11.26 9.21 -15.93
N TYR A 137 10.65 8.67 -14.89
CA TYR A 137 9.39 9.17 -14.40
C TYR A 137 9.58 10.57 -13.81
N PHE A 138 8.50 11.35 -13.84
CA PHE A 138 8.54 12.72 -13.34
C PHE A 138 7.39 12.97 -12.37
N VAL A 139 7.69 13.67 -11.27
CA VAL A 139 6.76 14.24 -10.32
C VAL A 139 7.40 15.49 -9.72
N ASP A 140 6.61 16.52 -9.42
CA ASP A 140 7.19 17.74 -8.83
C ASP A 140 7.67 17.47 -7.41
N TYR A 141 6.84 16.80 -6.60
CA TYR A 141 7.14 16.54 -5.19
C TYR A 141 6.85 15.10 -4.78
N MET A 142 7.79 14.54 -4.04
CA MET A 142 7.74 13.20 -3.44
C MET A 142 7.67 13.36 -1.91
N LEU A 143 6.50 13.15 -1.31
CA LEU A 143 6.33 13.16 0.14
C LEU A 143 6.71 11.78 0.68
N VAL A 144 7.90 11.65 1.22
CA VAL A 144 8.53 10.37 1.59
C VAL A 144 8.69 10.20 3.09
N HIS A 145 8.85 8.95 3.53
CA HIS A 145 8.98 8.66 4.96
C HIS A 145 10.26 9.29 5.55
N ASN A 146 11.37 9.26 4.82
CA ASN A 146 12.65 9.85 5.24
C ASN A 146 13.56 10.15 4.05
N ASP A 147 14.66 10.85 4.30
CA ASP A 147 15.60 11.31 3.27
C ASP A 147 16.32 10.15 2.57
N ILE A 148 16.60 9.04 3.26
CA ILE A 148 17.25 7.86 2.68
C ILE A 148 16.37 7.27 1.57
N ILE A 149 15.08 7.13 1.85
CA ILE A 149 14.10 6.66 0.87
C ILE A 149 13.91 7.70 -0.24
N GLY A 150 13.89 8.97 0.08
CA GLY A 150 13.84 10.06 -0.90
C GLY A 150 14.97 9.98 -1.92
N LYS A 151 16.21 9.80 -1.46
CA LYS A 151 17.39 9.59 -2.33
C LYS A 151 17.25 8.33 -3.20
N LYS A 152 16.64 7.26 -2.71
CA LYS A 152 16.36 6.05 -3.53
C LYS A 152 15.33 6.34 -4.62
N TYR A 153 14.25 7.07 -4.33
CA TYR A 153 13.27 7.47 -5.34
C TYR A 153 13.90 8.36 -6.41
N GLN A 154 14.75 9.31 -6.04
CA GLN A 154 15.40 10.24 -6.97
C GLN A 154 16.31 9.55 -8.00
N LYS A 155 16.76 8.31 -7.75
CA LYS A 155 17.46 7.49 -8.75
C LYS A 155 16.56 7.02 -9.90
N LEU A 156 15.24 7.02 -9.71
CA LEU A 156 14.25 6.45 -10.63
C LEU A 156 13.23 7.49 -11.11
N ILE A 157 12.96 8.51 -10.29
CA ILE A 157 11.92 9.52 -10.51
C ILE A 157 12.56 10.90 -10.36
N ARG A 158 12.40 11.75 -11.36
CA ARG A 158 12.79 13.17 -11.28
C ARG A 158 11.78 13.91 -10.41
N GLY A 159 12.26 14.73 -9.49
CA GLY A 159 11.46 15.59 -8.64
C GLY A 159 12.12 15.87 -7.30
N LYS A 160 11.50 16.72 -6.51
CA LYS A 160 11.99 17.11 -5.18
C LYS A 160 11.42 16.15 -4.13
N SER A 161 12.28 15.50 -3.35
CA SER A 161 11.85 14.73 -2.18
C SER A 161 11.72 15.63 -0.96
N ILE A 162 10.66 15.39 -0.19
CA ILE A 162 10.36 16.10 1.06
C ILE A 162 10.11 15.04 2.12
N LYS A 163 10.87 15.12 3.22
CA LYS A 163 10.65 14.28 4.39
C LYS A 163 9.31 14.62 5.02
N PHE A 164 8.39 13.67 5.01
CA PHE A 164 7.01 13.86 5.43
C PHE A 164 6.57 12.86 6.52
N GLY A 165 7.21 11.69 6.57
CA GLY A 165 6.80 10.58 7.42
C GLY A 165 5.64 9.79 6.82
N SER A 166 4.97 9.00 7.65
CA SER A 166 3.78 8.24 7.24
C SER A 166 2.52 9.06 7.45
N LEU A 167 1.82 9.44 6.37
CA LEU A 167 0.53 10.11 6.46
C LEU A 167 -0.47 9.30 7.29
N GLN A 168 -0.46 7.97 7.12
CA GLN A 168 -1.36 7.09 7.83
C GLN A 168 -1.10 7.07 9.34
N SER A 169 0.15 6.96 9.76
CA SER A 169 0.54 7.02 11.17
C SER A 169 0.25 8.41 11.77
N ASN A 170 0.62 9.47 11.04
CA ASN A 170 0.45 10.85 11.49
C ASN A 170 -1.02 11.26 11.62
N SER A 171 -1.94 10.64 10.86
CA SER A 171 -3.38 10.88 10.99
C SER A 171 -4.00 10.30 12.29
N CYS A 172 -3.24 9.52 13.05
CA CYS A 172 -3.69 8.86 14.27
C CYS A 172 -2.86 9.34 15.47
N LYS A 173 -3.48 10.04 16.43
CA LYS A 173 -2.81 10.46 17.67
C LYS A 173 -2.21 9.26 18.39
N VAL A 174 -1.00 9.42 18.93
CA VAL A 174 -0.37 8.43 19.80
C VAL A 174 -1.13 8.34 21.11
N ILE A 175 -1.51 7.13 21.53
CA ILE A 175 -2.23 6.90 22.76
C ILE A 175 -1.24 6.47 23.82
N LYS A 176 -0.97 7.35 24.77
CA LYS A 176 -0.22 7.03 25.98
C LYS A 176 -1.17 6.38 26.99
N SER A 177 -1.34 5.07 26.90
CA SER A 177 -2.19 4.30 27.82
C SER A 177 -1.41 3.14 28.42
N GLN A 178 -2.01 2.51 29.45
CA GLN A 178 -1.45 1.30 30.05
C GLN A 178 -1.24 0.22 28.98
N LYS A 179 -0.10 -0.46 29.04
CA LYS A 179 0.23 -1.55 28.13
C LYS A 179 -0.64 -2.76 28.46
N LYS A 180 -1.28 -3.29 27.40
CA LYS A 180 -2.20 -4.44 27.48
C LYS A 180 -1.62 -5.71 26.84
N TYR A 181 -0.58 -5.55 26.01
CA TYR A 181 -0.01 -6.62 25.23
C TYR A 181 1.49 -6.68 25.49
N ASP A 182 1.98 -7.82 25.95
CA ASP A 182 3.42 -7.98 26.25
C ASP A 182 4.23 -8.04 24.96
N LEU A 183 4.06 -9.10 24.18
CA LEU A 183 4.72 -9.33 22.91
C LEU A 183 3.69 -9.30 21.79
N MET A 184 3.78 -8.32 20.90
CA MET A 184 2.89 -8.19 19.76
C MET A 184 3.63 -8.56 18.48
N TYR A 185 3.31 -9.68 17.87
CA TYR A 185 3.81 -10.03 16.55
C TYR A 185 2.87 -9.48 15.47
N VAL A 186 3.40 -8.68 14.56
CA VAL A 186 2.66 -8.16 13.41
C VAL A 186 2.78 -9.13 12.25
N SER A 187 1.68 -9.81 11.96
CA SER A 187 1.61 -10.80 10.89
C SER A 187 1.90 -10.21 9.51
N THR A 188 2.66 -10.97 8.73
CA THR A 188 2.85 -10.75 7.29
C THR A 188 2.30 -11.90 6.47
N PHE A 189 1.49 -12.76 7.07
CA PHE A 189 0.89 -13.92 6.42
C PHE A 189 0.24 -13.57 5.09
N ARG A 190 0.41 -14.45 4.11
CA ARG A 190 -0.22 -14.35 2.79
C ARG A 190 -0.67 -15.74 2.33
N GLN A 191 -1.85 -15.81 1.74
CA GLN A 191 -2.41 -17.08 1.24
C GLN A 191 -1.46 -17.85 0.29
N GLY A 192 -0.63 -17.12 -0.46
CA GLY A 192 0.39 -17.72 -1.34
C GLY A 192 1.59 -18.34 -0.62
N TYR A 193 1.66 -18.26 0.70
CA TYR A 193 2.74 -18.90 1.49
C TYR A 193 2.76 -20.41 1.36
N THR A 194 1.62 -21.03 1.09
CA THR A 194 1.53 -22.48 0.89
C THR A 194 1.92 -22.94 -0.52
N GLN A 195 2.21 -22.01 -1.44
CA GLN A 195 2.61 -22.34 -2.82
C GLN A 195 4.14 -22.25 -2.97
N PRO A 196 4.84 -23.40 -3.16
CA PRO A 196 6.30 -23.49 -3.06
C PRO A 196 7.06 -22.67 -4.11
N ASP A 197 6.45 -22.39 -5.27
CA ASP A 197 7.10 -21.74 -6.41
C ASP A 197 6.89 -20.23 -6.48
N ASN A 198 6.22 -19.64 -5.50
CA ASN A 198 6.05 -18.20 -5.44
C ASN A 198 7.30 -17.49 -4.89
N PHE A 199 7.58 -16.30 -5.46
CA PHE A 199 8.66 -15.43 -5.03
C PHE A 199 8.14 -14.15 -4.41
N LEU A 200 8.76 -13.77 -3.29
CA LEU A 200 8.58 -12.46 -2.67
C LEU A 200 9.93 -11.73 -2.70
N PHE A 201 9.98 -10.58 -3.39
CA PHE A 201 11.21 -9.78 -3.51
C PHE A 201 12.44 -10.56 -4.00
N GLY A 202 12.26 -11.54 -4.89
CA GLY A 202 13.33 -12.37 -5.43
C GLY A 202 13.75 -13.55 -4.55
N ILE A 203 13.10 -13.74 -3.40
CA ILE A 203 13.31 -14.87 -2.49
C ILE A 203 12.15 -15.84 -2.64
N LYS A 204 12.43 -17.14 -2.74
CA LYS A 204 11.37 -18.17 -2.73
C LYS A 204 10.56 -18.06 -1.43
N TYR A 205 9.24 -18.10 -1.52
CA TYR A 205 8.36 -18.06 -0.36
C TYR A 205 8.70 -19.16 0.67
N SER A 206 9.05 -20.35 0.21
CA SER A 206 9.45 -21.46 1.08
C SER A 206 10.61 -21.09 2.03
N ASN A 207 11.59 -20.32 1.54
CA ASN A 207 12.72 -19.89 2.36
C ASN A 207 12.32 -18.81 3.36
N TYR A 208 11.43 -17.90 2.95
CA TYR A 208 10.91 -16.85 3.82
C TYR A 208 10.08 -17.44 4.96
N ILE A 209 9.16 -18.36 4.64
CA ILE A 209 8.33 -19.07 5.63
C ILE A 209 9.14 -19.89 6.61
N LYS A 210 10.15 -20.63 6.14
CA LYS A 210 11.02 -21.40 7.03
C LYS A 210 11.65 -20.53 8.10
N LYS A 211 12.16 -19.36 7.72
CA LYS A 211 12.74 -18.39 8.66
C LYS A 211 11.69 -17.83 9.62
N GLU A 212 10.51 -17.49 9.10
CA GLU A 212 9.40 -17.00 9.93
C GLU A 212 8.95 -18.05 10.95
N ILE A 213 8.75 -19.30 10.53
CA ILE A 213 8.38 -20.41 11.42
C ILE A 213 9.46 -20.64 12.47
N PHE A 214 10.74 -20.62 12.07
CA PHE A 214 11.86 -20.76 13.02
C PHE A 214 11.80 -19.68 14.10
N PHE A 215 11.65 -18.42 13.71
CA PHE A 215 11.54 -17.31 14.66
C PHE A 215 10.30 -17.44 15.56
N LEU A 216 9.14 -17.79 14.98
CA LEU A 216 7.90 -17.93 15.76
C LEU A 216 7.98 -19.06 16.77
N LYS A 217 8.63 -20.18 16.44
CA LYS A 217 8.91 -21.26 17.40
C LYS A 217 9.82 -20.79 18.52
N TRP A 218 10.92 -20.09 18.17
CA TRP A 218 11.79 -19.48 19.16
C TRP A 218 11.03 -18.48 20.06
N LEU A 219 10.17 -17.65 19.46
CA LEU A 219 9.36 -16.68 20.20
C LEU A 219 8.39 -17.38 21.16
N ARG A 220 7.78 -18.49 20.74
CA ARG A 220 6.95 -19.33 21.61
C ARG A 220 7.75 -19.82 22.82
N ASP A 221 8.90 -20.47 22.57
CA ASP A 221 9.73 -21.05 23.62
C ASP A 221 10.27 -19.96 24.59
N PHE A 222 10.61 -18.80 24.06
CA PHE A 222 10.97 -17.61 24.86
C PHE A 222 9.81 -17.13 25.73
N SER A 223 8.62 -17.06 25.17
CA SER A 223 7.39 -16.63 25.86
C SER A 223 7.09 -17.55 27.04
N ASP A 224 7.10 -18.86 26.83
CA ASP A 224 6.84 -19.87 27.86
C ASP A 224 7.87 -19.80 28.99
N LYS A 225 9.16 -19.74 28.65
CA LYS A 225 10.24 -19.63 29.62
C LYS A 225 10.16 -18.37 30.48
N ASN A 226 9.72 -17.25 29.89
CA ASN A 226 9.69 -15.95 30.56
C ASN A 226 8.29 -15.55 31.03
N LYS A 227 7.30 -16.45 30.96
CA LYS A 227 5.88 -16.19 31.34
C LYS A 227 5.34 -14.91 30.68
N ARG A 228 5.58 -14.75 29.37
CA ARG A 228 5.12 -13.63 28.57
C ARG A 228 4.00 -14.04 27.66
N HIS A 229 2.97 -13.20 27.53
CA HIS A 229 1.86 -13.47 26.63
C HIS A 229 2.12 -12.96 25.21
N ILE A 230 1.91 -13.83 24.21
CA ILE A 230 2.02 -13.47 22.79
C ILE A 230 0.68 -13.06 22.23
N SER A 231 0.65 -11.94 21.51
CA SER A 231 -0.48 -11.51 20.72
C SER A 231 -0.08 -11.41 19.25
N ILE A 232 -0.85 -12.04 18.36
CA ILE A 232 -0.63 -11.99 16.93
C ILE A 232 -1.61 -10.98 16.32
N LEU A 233 -1.10 -9.88 15.79
CA LEU A 233 -1.92 -8.91 15.06
C LEU A 233 -2.02 -9.34 13.59
N GLY A 234 -3.20 -9.77 13.16
CA GLY A 234 -3.46 -10.35 11.85
C GLY A 234 -3.21 -9.40 10.67
N SER A 235 -3.11 -9.97 9.49
CA SER A 235 -2.93 -9.24 8.23
C SER A 235 -4.28 -8.77 7.67
N GLU A 236 -4.37 -7.54 7.15
CA GLU A 236 -5.60 -7.02 6.50
C GLU A 236 -5.92 -7.69 5.15
N ARG A 237 -4.98 -8.44 4.59
CA ARG A 237 -5.04 -8.83 3.17
C ARG A 237 -5.71 -10.17 2.90
N PHE A 238 -6.01 -10.98 3.91
CA PHE A 238 -6.40 -12.38 3.72
C PHE A 238 -7.49 -12.82 4.68
N PRO A 239 -8.23 -13.89 4.32
CA PRO A 239 -9.18 -14.53 5.21
C PRO A 239 -8.52 -14.90 6.53
N THR A 240 -9.10 -14.46 7.62
CA THR A 240 -8.58 -14.66 8.98
C THR A 240 -8.43 -16.13 9.36
N GLU A 241 -9.25 -17.02 8.80
CA GLU A 241 -9.24 -18.45 9.14
C GLU A 241 -7.95 -19.18 8.76
N GLY A 242 -7.48 -19.02 7.52
CA GLY A 242 -6.21 -19.64 7.08
C GLY A 242 -5.01 -19.11 7.85
N GLU A 243 -5.03 -17.82 8.19
CA GLU A 243 -4.01 -17.16 8.99
C GLU A 243 -4.06 -17.64 10.45
N LYS A 244 -5.23 -17.69 11.06
CA LYS A 244 -5.40 -18.22 12.41
C LYS A 244 -4.90 -19.66 12.51
N GLN A 245 -5.25 -20.51 11.54
CA GLN A 245 -4.80 -21.91 11.51
C GLN A 245 -3.28 -22.02 11.39
N PHE A 246 -2.63 -21.15 10.58
CA PHE A 246 -1.17 -21.10 10.47
C PHE A 246 -0.50 -20.85 11.83
N TYR A 247 -0.97 -19.86 12.57
CA TYR A 247 -0.43 -19.56 13.90
C TYR A 247 -0.79 -20.62 14.92
N LYS A 248 -1.99 -21.20 14.89
CA LYS A 248 -2.41 -22.31 15.75
C LYS A 248 -1.48 -23.52 15.57
N ASN A 249 -1.05 -23.83 14.36
CA ASN A 249 -0.12 -24.92 14.10
C ASN A 249 1.28 -24.68 14.69
N ILE A 250 1.68 -23.42 14.90
CA ILE A 250 2.98 -23.07 15.47
C ILE A 250 2.94 -22.98 16.99
N PHE A 251 1.93 -22.33 17.54
CA PHE A 251 1.81 -22.06 18.96
C PHE A 251 1.04 -23.14 19.73
N GLY A 252 0.22 -23.95 19.04
CA GLY A 252 -0.55 -25.02 19.67
C GLY A 252 -1.49 -24.49 20.75
N ASN A 253 -1.41 -25.11 21.95
CA ASN A 253 -2.22 -24.74 23.13
C ASN A 253 -1.48 -23.78 24.08
N ASN A 254 -0.33 -23.21 23.69
CA ASN A 254 0.40 -22.24 24.50
C ASN A 254 -0.42 -20.96 24.72
N ASP A 255 0.00 -20.14 25.66
CA ASP A 255 -0.67 -18.87 25.98
C ASP A 255 -0.42 -17.82 24.90
N TRP A 256 -1.28 -17.81 23.90
CA TRP A 256 -1.28 -16.82 22.82
C TRP A 256 -2.70 -16.41 22.41
N ARG A 257 -2.83 -15.25 21.76
CA ARG A 257 -4.12 -14.84 21.19
C ARG A 257 -3.95 -14.25 19.80
N TYR A 258 -4.95 -14.46 18.97
CA TYR A 258 -5.08 -13.79 17.68
C TYR A 258 -5.93 -12.53 17.82
N ILE A 259 -5.45 -11.41 17.28
CA ILE A 259 -6.13 -10.14 17.24
C ILE A 259 -6.41 -9.80 15.78
N GLU A 260 -7.68 -9.73 15.44
CA GLU A 260 -8.07 -9.33 14.08
C GLU A 260 -7.64 -7.89 13.80
N ARG A 261 -7.12 -7.69 12.61
CA ARG A 261 -6.77 -6.36 12.17
C ARG A 261 -8.03 -5.56 11.90
N THR A 262 -8.25 -4.57 12.71
CA THR A 262 -9.40 -3.67 12.61
C THR A 262 -9.08 -2.48 11.70
N PRO A 263 -10.06 -1.64 11.31
CA PRO A 263 -9.82 -0.41 10.57
C PRO A 263 -8.70 0.44 11.19
N LYS A 264 -7.93 1.08 10.36
CA LYS A 264 -6.62 1.74 10.61
C LYS A 264 -6.46 2.39 11.99
N ARG A 265 -7.41 3.23 12.45
CA ARG A 265 -7.33 3.90 13.76
C ARG A 265 -7.29 2.95 14.95
N LYS A 266 -8.07 1.86 14.91
CA LYS A 266 -8.08 0.85 15.97
C LYS A 266 -6.79 0.04 15.99
N THR A 267 -6.19 -0.25 14.83
CA THR A 267 -4.90 -0.93 14.71
C THR A 267 -3.80 -0.12 15.40
N TYR A 268 -3.73 1.20 15.21
CA TYR A 268 -2.75 2.04 15.90
C TYR A 268 -2.96 2.05 17.42
N LYS A 269 -4.20 2.04 17.88
CA LYS A 269 -4.50 1.91 19.31
C LYS A 269 -3.94 0.60 19.89
N ILE A 270 -4.07 -0.51 19.15
CA ILE A 270 -3.55 -1.82 19.57
C ILE A 270 -2.03 -1.77 19.71
N ILE A 271 -1.32 -1.26 18.69
CA ILE A 271 0.14 -1.20 18.75
C ILE A 271 0.65 -0.21 19.82
N ASP A 272 -0.04 0.91 20.05
CA ASP A 272 0.31 1.86 21.11
C ASP A 272 0.18 1.23 22.51
N GLN A 273 -0.70 0.25 22.68
CA GLN A 273 -0.90 -0.52 23.91
C GLN A 273 0.02 -1.73 24.03
N SER A 274 0.93 -1.97 23.08
CA SER A 274 1.89 -3.09 23.13
C SER A 274 3.18 -2.67 23.82
N PHE A 275 3.79 -3.59 24.58
CA PHE A 275 5.06 -3.36 25.26
C PHE A 275 6.23 -3.50 24.29
N ILE A 276 6.26 -4.60 23.52
CA ILE A 276 7.22 -4.85 22.43
C ILE A 276 6.44 -5.26 21.19
N ILE A 277 6.82 -4.73 20.04
CA ILE A 277 6.25 -5.08 18.74
C ILE A 277 7.31 -5.77 17.90
N LEU A 278 6.98 -6.95 17.38
CA LEU A 278 7.88 -7.83 16.65
C LEU A 278 7.36 -8.08 15.23
N GLY A 279 8.26 -8.32 14.31
CA GLY A 279 7.92 -8.78 12.97
C GLY A 279 9.04 -8.65 11.96
N ILE A 280 8.76 -9.08 10.72
CA ILE A 280 9.75 -9.17 9.65
C ILE A 280 9.71 -7.94 8.74
N ASP A 281 8.60 -7.73 8.05
CA ASP A 281 8.53 -6.80 6.90
C ASP A 281 7.16 -6.12 6.78
N SER A 282 6.65 -5.56 7.85
CA SER A 282 5.41 -4.79 7.84
C SER A 282 5.71 -3.30 7.97
N THR A 283 5.08 -2.46 7.13
CA THR A 283 5.12 -0.99 7.28
C THR A 283 4.71 -0.57 8.69
N LEU A 284 3.74 -1.27 9.29
CA LEU A 284 3.23 -0.97 10.63
C LEU A 284 4.31 -1.04 11.71
N ILE A 285 5.32 -1.91 11.56
CA ILE A 285 6.42 -2.00 12.53
C ILE A 285 7.30 -0.76 12.47
N TYR A 286 7.60 -0.26 11.27
CA TYR A 286 8.34 1.00 11.10
C TYR A 286 7.55 2.21 11.59
N GLU A 287 6.24 2.19 11.41
CA GLU A 287 5.34 3.21 11.96
C GLU A 287 5.30 3.13 13.49
N ALA A 288 5.30 1.93 14.07
CA ALA A 288 5.41 1.73 15.53
C ALA A 288 6.72 2.31 16.08
N LEU A 289 7.85 2.07 15.40
CA LEU A 289 9.13 2.67 15.75
C LEU A 289 9.08 4.21 15.70
N SER A 290 8.49 4.76 14.64
CA SER A 290 8.34 6.24 14.50
C SER A 290 7.41 6.86 15.54
N ARG A 291 6.56 6.06 16.20
CA ARG A 291 5.69 6.44 17.31
C ARG A 291 6.36 6.32 18.68
N GLY A 292 7.66 5.95 18.72
CA GLY A 292 8.44 5.79 19.94
C GLY A 292 8.20 4.48 20.67
N LEU A 293 7.68 3.45 19.99
CA LEU A 293 7.44 2.13 20.57
C LEU A 293 8.68 1.25 20.46
N ARG A 294 8.81 0.27 21.37
CA ARG A 294 9.87 -0.75 21.32
C ARG A 294 9.58 -1.74 20.22
N VAL A 295 10.51 -1.92 19.30
CA VAL A 295 10.32 -2.73 18.09
C VAL A 295 11.51 -3.67 17.90
N GLY A 296 11.21 -4.94 17.59
CA GLY A 296 12.19 -5.93 17.16
C GLY A 296 11.94 -6.35 15.71
N PHE A 297 13.00 -6.36 14.90
CA PHE A 297 13.01 -6.90 13.54
C PHE A 297 13.88 -8.16 13.51
N PHE A 298 13.51 -9.14 12.69
CA PHE A 298 14.33 -10.32 12.47
C PHE A 298 14.42 -10.71 10.99
#